data_8e67293a0607a0b180f920c6b2086f6e
#
_entry.id   8e67293a0607a0b180f920c6b2086f6e
#
_cell.length_a   1.000
_cell.length_b   1.000
_cell.length_c   1.000
_cell.angle_alpha   90.00
_cell.angle_beta   90.00
_cell.angle_gamma   90.00
#
_symmetry.space_group_name_H-M   'P 1'
#
loop_
_entity.id
_entity.type
_entity.pdbx_description
1 polymer ?
#
loop_
_entity_poly.entity_id
_entity_poly.type
_entity_poly.pdbx_seq_one_letter_code
_entity_poly.pdbx_strand_id
1 'polypeptide(L)'
;MNEQSVTVHGNQIGLPMLIHVSRVRSHTASRVTWHSHEGFELVFLVDGATAYEFAGRTTVDLRGGHFLVVPPGLVHRGLQDVRSPSTICGLALKASPPSAWKRTIFTAADVRHLRTALENASRKVHPFNPALRWLVRRLMEETASYPGSPHRAEAGIALRALICAVLVEAMRQMLMPVTVPKQFVAAAVAYLRQHLHEPVGMADLVRHVGFSRARMFDMFKAQTGLTPHDYLQRMRIEKAQEQLRQTVLSVTDIGMAVGFSSGQYFSTVFARYSGVSPTGFRKGAKPINSHPLPSSAR
;
A
#
# COMPACT_ATOMS: atom_id res chain seq x y z
N MET A 1 -11.39 -17.41 1.59
CA MET A 1 -11.01 -16.60 2.78
C MET A 1 -9.61 -16.08 2.56
N ASN A 2 -9.46 -14.80 2.18
CA ASN A 2 -8.19 -14.32 1.62
C ASN A 2 -7.69 -13.01 2.24
N GLU A 3 -8.35 -12.48 3.25
CA GLU A 3 -7.89 -11.33 4.02
C GLU A 3 -7.64 -11.75 5.47
N GLN A 4 -6.40 -11.56 5.93
CA GLN A 4 -6.03 -11.72 7.34
C GLN A 4 -5.91 -10.34 7.96
N SER A 5 -6.80 -10.03 8.89
CA SER A 5 -6.79 -8.77 9.63
C SER A 5 -6.72 -9.04 11.12
N VAL A 6 -5.82 -8.33 11.79
CA VAL A 6 -5.72 -8.29 13.25
C VAL A 6 -5.70 -6.83 13.68
N THR A 7 -6.54 -6.50 14.66
CA THR A 7 -6.64 -5.14 15.20
C THR A 7 -6.48 -5.18 16.72
N VAL A 8 -5.68 -4.27 17.24
CA VAL A 8 -5.46 -4.05 18.68
C VAL A 8 -5.86 -2.62 19.01
N HIS A 9 -6.78 -2.46 19.96
CA HIS A 9 -7.25 -1.15 20.40
C HIS A 9 -6.38 -0.57 21.52
N GLY A 10 -6.30 0.75 21.58
CA GLY A 10 -5.45 1.44 22.56
C GLY A 10 -5.79 1.14 24.04
N ASN A 11 -7.06 0.89 24.34
CA ASN A 11 -7.50 0.50 25.68
C ASN A 11 -6.98 -0.87 26.10
N GLN A 12 -6.78 -1.80 25.17
CA GLN A 12 -6.25 -3.15 25.44
C GLN A 12 -4.79 -3.13 25.88
N ILE A 13 -4.04 -2.12 25.45
CA ILE A 13 -2.61 -1.97 25.76
C ILE A 13 -2.32 -0.77 26.66
N GLY A 14 -3.34 -0.10 27.20
CA GLY A 14 -3.16 1.06 28.09
C GLY A 14 -2.55 2.30 27.40
N LEU A 15 -2.81 2.49 26.10
CA LEU A 15 -2.34 3.63 25.29
C LEU A 15 -3.53 4.49 24.83
N PRO A 16 -4.01 5.44 25.66
CA PRO A 16 -5.28 6.15 25.40
C PRO A 16 -5.29 7.01 24.14
N MET A 17 -4.12 7.46 23.64
CA MET A 17 -4.01 8.22 22.39
C MET A 17 -4.29 7.37 21.14
N LEU A 18 -4.11 6.06 21.24
CA LEU A 18 -4.33 5.12 20.17
C LEU A 18 -5.83 4.79 20.08
N ILE A 19 -6.42 4.93 18.90
CA ILE A 19 -7.72 4.35 18.60
C ILE A 19 -7.52 2.85 18.34
N HIS A 20 -6.70 2.54 17.33
CA HIS A 20 -6.26 1.17 17.05
C HIS A 20 -4.95 1.14 16.25
N VAL A 21 -4.28 -0.01 16.32
CA VAL A 21 -3.28 -0.45 15.37
C VAL A 21 -3.79 -1.71 14.68
N SER A 22 -3.64 -1.78 13.36
CA SER A 22 -4.11 -2.93 12.58
C SER A 22 -3.03 -3.46 11.65
N ARG A 23 -3.03 -4.78 11.48
CA ARG A 23 -2.31 -5.47 10.42
C ARG A 23 -3.32 -6.08 9.47
N VAL A 24 -3.27 -5.69 8.21
CA VAL A 24 -4.10 -6.26 7.16
C VAL A 24 -3.21 -6.84 6.07
N ARG A 25 -3.43 -8.10 5.75
CA ARG A 25 -2.78 -8.80 4.63
C ARG A 25 -3.84 -9.38 3.73
N SER A 26 -3.92 -8.88 2.52
CA SER A 26 -4.85 -9.35 1.50
C SER A 26 -4.10 -9.87 0.29
N HIS A 27 -4.42 -11.07 -0.16
CA HIS A 27 -3.90 -11.69 -1.38
C HIS A 27 -4.81 -11.46 -2.60
N THR A 28 -6.00 -10.96 -2.36
CA THR A 28 -7.00 -10.61 -3.37
C THR A 28 -7.50 -9.19 -3.13
N ALA A 29 -8.18 -8.62 -4.12
CA ALA A 29 -8.85 -7.34 -3.95
C ALA A 29 -9.92 -7.43 -2.85
N SER A 30 -9.98 -6.39 -2.00
CA SER A 30 -10.99 -6.25 -0.95
C SER A 30 -11.76 -4.93 -1.11
N ARG A 31 -12.97 -4.89 -0.57
CA ARG A 31 -13.83 -3.72 -0.67
C ARG A 31 -13.55 -2.73 0.46
N VAL A 32 -13.34 -1.45 0.11
CA VAL A 32 -13.17 -0.33 1.06
C VAL A 32 -14.06 0.82 0.59
N THR A 33 -15.26 0.88 1.15
CA THR A 33 -16.28 1.89 0.83
C THR A 33 -15.98 3.23 1.49
N TRP A 34 -16.78 4.25 1.20
CA TRP A 34 -16.71 5.55 1.83
C TRP A 34 -16.82 5.46 3.36
N HIS A 35 -15.85 6.01 4.06
CA HIS A 35 -15.79 6.10 5.51
C HIS A 35 -14.92 7.27 5.95
N SER A 36 -14.94 7.57 7.24
CA SER A 36 -14.07 8.58 7.88
C SER A 36 -13.74 8.14 9.31
N HIS A 37 -12.71 8.73 9.87
CA HIS A 37 -12.27 8.48 11.24
C HIS A 37 -12.26 9.76 12.07
N GLU A 38 -12.51 9.64 13.39
CA GLU A 38 -12.44 10.78 14.32
C GLU A 38 -11.02 11.26 14.60
N GLY A 39 -10.03 10.43 14.28
CA GLY A 39 -8.62 10.69 14.50
C GLY A 39 -7.79 10.76 13.22
N PHE A 40 -6.50 11.03 13.38
CA PHE A 40 -5.55 10.84 12.30
C PHE A 40 -5.38 9.35 12.02
N GLU A 41 -5.37 8.97 10.75
CA GLU A 41 -4.97 7.64 10.33
C GLU A 41 -3.66 7.71 9.53
N LEU A 42 -2.68 6.90 9.93
CA LEU A 42 -1.47 6.65 9.16
C LEU A 42 -1.60 5.27 8.50
N VAL A 43 -1.62 5.25 7.19
CA VAL A 43 -1.71 4.04 6.39
C VAL A 43 -0.32 3.71 5.86
N PHE A 44 0.36 2.76 6.49
CA PHE A 44 1.67 2.27 6.07
C PHE A 44 1.48 1.10 5.10
N LEU A 45 1.74 1.32 3.82
CA LEU A 45 1.72 0.25 2.82
C LEU A 45 3.09 -0.42 2.75
N VAL A 46 3.18 -1.64 3.25
CA VAL A 46 4.43 -2.41 3.31
C VAL A 46 4.72 -3.08 1.98
N ASP A 47 3.68 -3.69 1.38
CA ASP A 47 3.74 -4.38 0.10
C ASP A 47 2.49 -4.12 -0.72
N GLY A 48 2.65 -4.11 -2.05
CA GLY A 48 1.58 -3.88 -3.01
C GLY A 48 1.49 -2.43 -3.49
N ALA A 49 0.40 -2.13 -4.16
CA ALA A 49 0.05 -0.77 -4.59
C ALA A 49 -1.47 -0.62 -4.51
N THR A 50 -1.94 0.53 -4.03
CA THR A 50 -3.35 0.85 -3.93
C THR A 50 -3.55 2.35 -4.16
N ALA A 51 -4.79 2.81 -4.29
CA ALA A 51 -5.09 4.23 -4.24
C ALA A 51 -6.28 4.52 -3.35
N TYR A 52 -6.27 5.72 -2.83
CA TYR A 52 -7.36 6.28 -2.06
C TYR A 52 -8.04 7.41 -2.84
N GLU A 53 -9.35 7.43 -2.78
CA GLU A 53 -10.17 8.53 -3.28
C GLU A 53 -10.75 9.28 -2.09
N PHE A 54 -10.56 10.60 -2.07
CA PHE A 54 -11.10 11.49 -1.06
C PHE A 54 -12.36 12.20 -1.55
N ALA A 55 -13.24 12.59 -0.64
CA ALA A 55 -14.37 13.47 -0.96
C ALA A 55 -13.85 14.72 -1.69
N GLY A 56 -14.51 15.08 -2.81
CA GLY A 56 -14.02 16.12 -3.73
C GLY A 56 -13.23 15.57 -4.93
N ARG A 57 -13.20 14.23 -5.12
CA ARG A 57 -12.60 13.54 -6.28
C ARG A 57 -11.06 13.65 -6.39
N THR A 58 -10.38 13.95 -5.30
CA THR A 58 -8.92 13.89 -5.27
C THR A 58 -8.49 12.44 -5.03
N THR A 59 -7.58 11.93 -5.84
CA THR A 59 -7.01 10.60 -5.69
C THR A 59 -5.55 10.66 -5.27
N VAL A 60 -5.12 9.68 -4.47
CA VAL A 60 -3.73 9.54 -4.02
C VAL A 60 -3.28 8.10 -4.20
N ASP A 61 -2.24 7.93 -4.98
CA ASP A 61 -1.58 6.64 -5.18
C ASP A 61 -0.67 6.33 -4.00
N LEU A 62 -0.82 5.13 -3.42
CA LEU A 62 0.02 4.64 -2.34
C LEU A 62 0.73 3.36 -2.76
N ARG A 63 2.03 3.28 -2.51
CA ARG A 63 2.91 2.18 -2.93
C ARG A 63 3.62 1.56 -1.75
N GLY A 64 4.01 0.30 -1.88
CA GLY A 64 4.80 -0.39 -0.86
C GLY A 64 6.07 0.37 -0.49
N GLY A 65 6.32 0.48 0.80
CA GLY A 65 7.41 1.31 1.32
C GLY A 65 7.08 2.79 1.45
N HIS A 66 5.78 3.14 1.39
CA HIS A 66 5.30 4.51 1.63
C HIS A 66 4.15 4.51 2.62
N PHE A 67 3.88 5.67 3.20
CA PHE A 67 2.70 5.88 4.03
C PHE A 67 1.95 7.15 3.65
N LEU A 68 0.67 7.13 3.97
CA LEU A 68 -0.28 8.22 3.76
C LEU A 68 -0.82 8.66 5.12
N VAL A 69 -1.00 9.96 5.32
CA VAL A 69 -1.68 10.52 6.47
C VAL A 69 -3.07 10.99 6.07
N VAL A 70 -4.09 10.43 6.70
CA VAL A 70 -5.49 10.84 6.55
C VAL A 70 -5.89 11.66 7.77
N PRO A 71 -6.33 12.92 7.59
CA PRO A 71 -6.72 13.77 8.71
C PRO A 71 -8.10 13.39 9.26
N PRO A 72 -8.41 13.81 10.51
CA PRO A 72 -9.71 13.57 11.13
C PRO A 72 -10.87 14.07 10.26
N GLY A 73 -11.93 13.27 10.20
CA GLY A 73 -13.19 13.62 9.52
C GLY A 73 -13.14 13.62 7.99
N LEU A 74 -11.96 13.40 7.38
CA LEU A 74 -11.86 13.34 5.91
C LEU A 74 -12.48 12.05 5.38
N VAL A 75 -13.58 12.19 4.64
CA VAL A 75 -14.27 11.06 4.01
C VAL A 75 -13.44 10.54 2.84
N HIS A 76 -13.17 9.23 2.86
CA HIS A 76 -12.33 8.57 1.85
C HIS A 76 -12.74 7.11 1.64
N ARG A 77 -12.22 6.52 0.56
CA ARG A 77 -12.40 5.10 0.22
C ARG A 77 -11.18 4.57 -0.54
N GLY A 78 -11.12 3.26 -0.74
CA GLY A 78 -10.30 2.71 -1.81
C GLY A 78 -10.82 3.21 -3.16
N LEU A 79 -9.94 3.47 -4.12
CA LEU A 79 -10.37 3.97 -5.43
C LEU A 79 -11.42 3.01 -6.04
N GLN A 80 -12.60 3.54 -6.38
CA GLN A 80 -13.77 2.77 -6.82
C GLN A 80 -14.20 1.65 -5.84
N ASP A 81 -14.13 1.93 -4.55
CA ASP A 81 -14.40 1.01 -3.44
C ASP A 81 -13.43 -0.17 -3.32
N VAL A 82 -12.24 -0.08 -3.91
CA VAL A 82 -11.34 -1.23 -3.96
C VAL A 82 -9.98 -0.94 -3.40
N ARG A 83 -9.49 -1.89 -2.61
CA ARG A 83 -8.10 -2.03 -2.21
C ARG A 83 -7.48 -3.23 -2.92
N SER A 84 -6.43 -3.00 -3.68
CA SER A 84 -5.65 -4.06 -4.36
C SER A 84 -4.95 -4.99 -3.36
N PRO A 85 -4.54 -6.20 -3.78
CA PRO A 85 -3.74 -7.09 -2.95
C PRO A 85 -2.56 -6.35 -2.32
N SER A 86 -2.48 -6.39 -0.99
CA SER A 86 -1.56 -5.53 -0.25
C SER A 86 -1.33 -5.99 1.18
N THR A 87 -0.23 -5.50 1.76
CA THR A 87 0.08 -5.65 3.18
C THR A 87 0.15 -4.26 3.82
N ILE A 88 -0.78 -3.97 4.73
CA ILE A 88 -0.97 -2.65 5.34
C ILE A 88 -0.84 -2.76 6.86
N CYS A 89 -0.14 -1.78 7.45
CA CYS A 89 -0.25 -1.43 8.86
C CYS A 89 -1.06 -0.14 8.97
N GLY A 90 -2.21 -0.19 9.62
CA GLY A 90 -3.02 0.98 9.95
C GLY A 90 -2.73 1.43 11.38
N LEU A 91 -2.55 2.73 11.60
CA LEU A 91 -2.36 3.33 12.90
C LEU A 91 -3.30 4.53 13.04
N ALA A 92 -4.35 4.38 13.84
CA ALA A 92 -5.34 5.43 14.08
C ALA A 92 -5.12 6.09 15.45
N LEU A 93 -4.99 7.41 15.45
CA LEU A 93 -4.63 8.22 16.61
C LEU A 93 -5.72 9.24 16.92
N LYS A 94 -6.05 9.42 18.19
CA LYS A 94 -7.00 10.46 18.62
C LYS A 94 -6.45 11.86 18.33
N ALA A 95 -7.23 12.66 17.64
CA ALA A 95 -6.92 14.08 17.43
C ALA A 95 -7.17 14.92 18.70
N SER A 96 -8.09 14.49 19.58
CA SER A 96 -8.55 15.21 20.78
C SER A 96 -9.09 14.19 21.79
N PRO A 97 -9.09 14.46 23.11
CA PRO A 97 -8.47 15.62 23.75
C PRO A 97 -6.95 15.44 23.95
N PRO A 98 -6.19 16.52 24.21
CA PRO A 98 -4.76 16.44 24.50
C PRO A 98 -4.42 15.54 25.70
N SER A 99 -5.36 15.38 26.63
CA SER A 99 -5.22 14.49 27.78
C SER A 99 -5.04 13.03 27.41
N ALA A 100 -5.48 12.57 26.23
CA ALA A 100 -5.25 11.22 25.75
C ALA A 100 -3.77 10.88 25.56
N TRP A 101 -2.93 11.89 25.39
CA TRP A 101 -1.48 11.76 25.17
C TRP A 101 -0.64 11.77 26.46
N LYS A 102 -1.25 12.06 27.64
CA LYS A 102 -0.55 12.22 28.91
C LYS A 102 0.20 10.96 29.41
N ARG A 103 -0.18 9.77 28.95
CA ARG A 103 0.44 8.48 29.34
C ARG A 103 1.37 7.94 28.27
N THR A 104 2.05 8.83 27.56
CA THR A 104 3.03 8.49 26.52
C THR A 104 4.40 9.04 26.91
N ILE A 105 5.41 8.73 26.10
CA ILE A 105 6.75 9.33 26.25
C ILE A 105 6.79 10.81 25.77
N PHE A 106 5.71 11.30 25.14
CA PHE A 106 5.65 12.62 24.55
C PHE A 106 5.26 13.68 25.58
N THR A 107 6.02 14.75 25.62
CA THR A 107 5.64 15.97 26.34
C THR A 107 4.51 16.70 25.62
N ALA A 108 3.88 17.68 26.27
CA ALA A 108 2.86 18.50 25.62
C ALA A 108 3.41 19.27 24.40
N ALA A 109 4.69 19.63 24.41
CA ALA A 109 5.37 20.26 23.28
C ALA A 109 5.53 19.30 22.11
N ASP A 110 5.95 18.05 22.38
CA ASP A 110 6.10 17.01 21.37
C ASP A 110 4.76 16.68 20.71
N VAL A 111 3.69 16.60 21.50
CA VAL A 111 2.34 16.36 20.98
C VAL A 111 1.90 17.47 20.03
N ARG A 112 2.14 18.75 20.36
CA ARG A 112 1.86 19.86 19.47
C ARG A 112 2.66 19.76 18.17
N HIS A 113 3.96 19.46 18.28
CA HIS A 113 4.84 19.31 17.12
C HIS A 113 4.42 18.15 16.21
N LEU A 114 4.14 16.98 16.80
CA LEU A 114 3.64 15.81 16.06
C LEU A 114 2.31 16.12 15.36
N ARG A 115 1.38 16.78 16.05
CA ARG A 115 0.09 17.18 15.47
C ARG A 115 0.28 18.11 14.26
N THR A 116 1.10 19.15 14.38
CA THR A 116 1.41 20.05 13.26
C THR A 116 2.05 19.28 12.09
N ALA A 117 2.96 18.33 12.37
CA ALA A 117 3.55 17.49 11.33
C ALA A 117 2.50 16.64 10.62
N LEU A 118 1.58 16.01 11.35
CA LEU A 118 0.48 15.20 10.80
C LEU A 118 -0.49 16.06 9.96
N GLU A 119 -0.85 17.26 10.43
CA GLU A 119 -1.71 18.19 9.69
C GLU A 119 -1.06 18.61 8.36
N ASN A 120 0.23 18.97 8.38
CA ASN A 120 0.99 19.38 7.19
C ASN A 120 1.25 18.23 6.21
N ALA A 121 1.34 16.99 6.72
CA ALA A 121 1.54 15.77 5.95
C ALA A 121 0.23 15.20 5.38
N SER A 122 -0.92 15.74 5.77
CA SER A 122 -2.23 15.24 5.39
C SER A 122 -2.41 15.16 3.88
N ARG A 123 -2.92 14.00 3.40
CA ARG A 123 -3.12 13.66 1.99
C ARG A 123 -1.82 13.59 1.15
N LYS A 124 -0.66 13.64 1.78
CA LYS A 124 0.64 13.48 1.13
C LYS A 124 1.21 12.09 1.38
N VAL A 125 1.95 11.59 0.41
CA VAL A 125 2.63 10.29 0.50
C VAL A 125 4.08 10.50 0.87
N HIS A 126 4.54 9.77 1.88
CA HIS A 126 5.90 9.85 2.42
C HIS A 126 6.60 8.50 2.28
N PRO A 127 7.88 8.45 1.91
CA PRO A 127 8.62 7.20 1.79
C PRO A 127 9.01 6.64 3.15
N PHE A 128 9.23 5.32 3.23
CA PHE A 128 9.94 4.72 4.35
C PHE A 128 11.44 4.89 4.17
N ASN A 129 12.12 5.27 5.23
CA ASN A 129 13.54 4.98 5.37
C ASN A 129 13.76 3.56 5.95
N PRO A 130 15.00 3.05 6.01
CA PRO A 130 15.29 1.72 6.54
C PRO A 130 14.79 1.51 7.98
N ALA A 131 14.91 2.52 8.85
CA ALA A 131 14.48 2.46 10.24
C ALA A 131 12.95 2.33 10.35
N LEU A 132 12.19 3.19 9.64
CA LEU A 132 10.73 3.13 9.63
C LEU A 132 10.22 1.80 9.04
N ARG A 133 10.88 1.29 7.99
CA ARG A 133 10.54 -0.01 7.39
C ARG A 133 10.68 -1.15 8.40
N TRP A 134 11.76 -1.16 9.16
CA TRP A 134 11.99 -2.16 10.19
C TRP A 134 10.97 -2.05 11.32
N LEU A 135 10.74 -0.84 11.83
CA LEU A 135 9.78 -0.56 12.91
C LEU A 135 8.34 -0.96 12.55
N VAL A 136 7.89 -0.61 11.34
CA VAL A 136 6.54 -0.95 10.87
C VAL A 136 6.38 -2.46 10.74
N ARG A 137 7.37 -3.19 10.21
CA ARG A 137 7.34 -4.65 10.12
C ARG A 137 7.27 -5.27 11.51
N ARG A 138 8.10 -4.81 12.43
CA ARG A 138 8.11 -5.32 13.81
C ARG A 138 6.79 -5.03 14.53
N LEU A 139 6.22 -3.83 14.34
CA LEU A 139 4.90 -3.47 14.85
C LEU A 139 3.81 -4.41 14.33
N MET A 140 3.85 -4.77 13.05
CA MET A 140 2.89 -5.71 12.46
C MET A 140 3.02 -7.13 13.02
N GLU A 141 4.23 -7.60 13.27
CA GLU A 141 4.49 -8.90 13.90
C GLU A 141 3.91 -8.94 15.32
N GLU A 142 4.22 -7.93 16.14
CA GLU A 142 3.69 -7.81 17.50
C GLU A 142 2.15 -7.66 17.49
N THR A 143 1.59 -6.87 16.58
CA THR A 143 0.13 -6.73 16.44
C THR A 143 -0.52 -8.07 16.12
N ALA A 144 0.09 -8.86 15.22
CA ALA A 144 -0.44 -10.16 14.82
C ALA A 144 -0.41 -11.21 15.93
N SER A 145 0.62 -11.20 16.77
CA SER A 145 0.80 -12.17 17.85
C SER A 145 0.06 -11.80 19.14
N TYR A 146 -0.28 -10.52 19.32
CA TYR A 146 -0.85 -9.99 20.57
C TYR A 146 -2.12 -10.73 21.07
N PRO A 147 -3.14 -11.04 20.21
CA PRO A 147 -4.36 -11.69 20.69
C PRO A 147 -4.14 -13.07 21.34
N GLY A 148 -3.16 -13.82 20.82
CA GLY A 148 -2.81 -15.17 21.32
C GLY A 148 -1.61 -15.21 22.26
N SER A 149 -1.04 -14.06 22.63
CA SER A 149 0.18 -14.01 23.46
C SER A 149 -0.09 -14.51 24.89
N PRO A 150 0.69 -15.48 25.41
CA PRO A 150 0.67 -15.87 26.80
C PRO A 150 1.27 -14.78 27.73
N HIS A 151 2.09 -13.88 27.18
CA HIS A 151 2.77 -12.78 27.86
C HIS A 151 2.17 -11.43 27.42
N ARG A 152 0.88 -11.22 27.70
CA ARG A 152 0.15 -10.02 27.25
C ARG A 152 0.69 -8.71 27.79
N ALA A 153 1.22 -8.71 29.02
CA ALA A 153 1.78 -7.50 29.64
C ALA A 153 3.01 -7.02 28.86
N GLU A 154 3.95 -7.93 28.59
CA GLU A 154 5.18 -7.68 27.86
C GLU A 154 4.89 -7.30 26.40
N ALA A 155 3.98 -8.02 25.74
CA ALA A 155 3.54 -7.70 24.38
C ALA A 155 2.87 -6.31 24.33
N GLY A 156 2.11 -5.93 25.35
CA GLY A 156 1.54 -4.59 25.47
C GLY A 156 2.61 -3.50 25.64
N ILE A 157 3.68 -3.77 26.39
CA ILE A 157 4.85 -2.87 26.52
C ILE A 157 5.53 -2.71 25.15
N ALA A 158 5.79 -3.83 24.46
CA ALA A 158 6.43 -3.84 23.15
C ALA A 158 5.61 -3.04 22.12
N LEU A 159 4.29 -3.23 22.06
CA LEU A 159 3.40 -2.48 21.19
C LEU A 159 3.44 -0.97 21.47
N ARG A 160 3.36 -0.56 22.74
CA ARG A 160 3.45 0.87 23.12
C ARG A 160 4.78 1.49 22.67
N ALA A 161 5.89 0.81 22.92
CA ALA A 161 7.22 1.28 22.54
C ALA A 161 7.36 1.40 21.03
N LEU A 162 6.92 0.38 20.26
CA LEU A 162 6.98 0.37 18.80
C LEU A 162 6.09 1.44 18.19
N ILE A 163 4.88 1.66 18.69
CA ILE A 163 3.97 2.71 18.21
C ILE A 163 4.63 4.08 18.40
N CYS A 164 5.20 4.36 19.57
CA CYS A 164 5.90 5.63 19.79
C CYS A 164 7.12 5.79 18.87
N ALA A 165 7.90 4.74 18.67
CA ALA A 165 9.06 4.77 17.78
C ALA A 165 8.64 4.97 16.30
N VAL A 166 7.58 4.30 15.84
CA VAL A 166 7.00 4.49 14.50
C VAL A 166 6.55 5.94 14.30
N LEU A 167 5.89 6.54 15.30
CA LEU A 167 5.43 7.93 15.22
C LEU A 167 6.60 8.92 15.11
N VAL A 168 7.65 8.74 15.92
CA VAL A 168 8.84 9.58 15.84
C VAL A 168 9.52 9.48 14.49
N GLU A 169 9.66 8.25 13.97
CA GLU A 169 10.34 8.05 12.69
C GLU A 169 9.48 8.51 11.50
N ALA A 170 8.16 8.30 11.56
CA ALA A 170 7.24 8.84 10.56
C ALA A 170 7.27 10.37 10.55
N MET A 171 7.32 11.02 11.72
CA MET A 171 7.46 12.48 11.82
C MET A 171 8.74 12.96 11.14
N ARG A 172 9.88 12.29 11.33
CA ARG A 172 11.14 12.60 10.63
C ARG A 172 10.95 12.55 9.11
N GLN A 173 10.27 11.51 8.61
CA GLN A 173 10.01 11.38 7.16
C GLN A 173 9.06 12.47 6.64
N MET A 174 8.05 12.88 7.42
CA MET A 174 7.16 13.99 7.05
C MET A 174 7.86 15.34 6.92
N LEU A 175 8.95 15.54 7.67
CA LEU A 175 9.73 16.78 7.68
C LEU A 175 10.87 16.77 6.64
N MET A 176 11.22 15.61 6.07
CA MET A 176 12.28 15.50 5.06
C MET A 176 11.78 15.91 3.67
N PRO A 177 12.57 16.66 2.88
CA PRO A 177 12.25 16.88 1.48
C PRO A 177 12.31 15.55 0.71
N VAL A 178 11.30 15.30 -0.12
CA VAL A 178 11.22 14.06 -0.92
C VAL A 178 12.25 14.11 -2.05
N THR A 179 13.43 13.51 -1.83
CA THR A 179 14.46 13.31 -2.87
C THR A 179 14.46 11.85 -3.31
N VAL A 180 14.02 11.54 -4.53
CA VAL A 180 14.06 10.19 -5.11
C VAL A 180 14.83 10.24 -6.43
N PRO A 181 15.82 9.35 -6.66
CA PRO A 181 16.46 9.19 -7.97
C PRO A 181 15.43 8.61 -8.96
N LYS A 182 14.80 9.47 -9.76
CA LYS A 182 13.73 9.10 -10.69
C LYS A 182 14.20 8.28 -11.90
N GLN A 183 15.46 8.42 -12.32
CA GLN A 183 15.95 7.94 -13.61
C GLN A 183 16.02 6.41 -13.74
N PHE A 184 16.33 5.70 -12.66
CA PHE A 184 16.54 4.25 -12.70
C PHE A 184 15.24 3.46 -12.93
N VAL A 185 14.18 3.74 -12.16
CA VAL A 185 12.91 3.01 -12.29
C VAL A 185 12.20 3.39 -13.61
N ALA A 186 12.37 4.63 -14.08
CA ALA A 186 11.84 5.03 -15.38
C ALA A 186 12.43 4.17 -16.51
N ALA A 187 13.74 3.90 -16.51
CA ALA A 187 14.38 3.01 -17.49
C ALA A 187 13.87 1.57 -17.39
N ALA A 188 13.74 1.03 -16.16
CA ALA A 188 13.20 -0.32 -15.94
C ALA A 188 11.74 -0.43 -16.40
N VAL A 189 10.90 0.56 -16.10
CA VAL A 189 9.48 0.60 -16.54
C VAL A 189 9.38 0.74 -18.05
N ALA A 190 10.23 1.58 -18.68
CA ALA A 190 10.27 1.71 -20.13
C ALA A 190 10.64 0.39 -20.79
N TYR A 191 11.64 -0.33 -20.27
CA TYR A 191 12.01 -1.66 -20.75
C TYR A 191 10.84 -2.66 -20.63
N LEU A 192 10.18 -2.74 -19.46
CA LEU A 192 9.02 -3.62 -19.25
C LEU A 192 7.87 -3.28 -20.19
N ARG A 193 7.65 -2.00 -20.48
CA ARG A 193 6.62 -1.54 -21.41
C ARG A 193 6.92 -1.94 -22.86
N GLN A 194 8.17 -1.80 -23.27
CA GLN A 194 8.60 -2.16 -24.61
C GLN A 194 8.49 -3.67 -24.87
N HIS A 195 8.76 -4.49 -23.86
CA HIS A 195 8.71 -5.95 -23.94
C HIS A 195 7.45 -6.57 -23.32
N LEU A 196 6.35 -5.80 -23.23
CA LEU A 196 5.11 -6.21 -22.55
C LEU A 196 4.57 -7.56 -23.03
N HIS A 197 4.62 -7.77 -24.35
CA HIS A 197 4.05 -8.92 -25.06
C HIS A 197 4.96 -10.14 -25.10
N GLU A 198 6.19 -10.01 -24.65
CA GLU A 198 7.24 -11.04 -24.72
C GLU A 198 7.45 -11.73 -23.37
N PRO A 199 8.04 -12.95 -23.36
CA PRO A 199 8.55 -13.52 -22.15
C PRO A 199 9.72 -12.69 -21.60
N VAL A 200 9.49 -11.80 -20.66
CA VAL A 200 10.54 -10.98 -20.06
C VAL A 200 11.27 -11.77 -18.99
N GLY A 201 12.54 -12.08 -19.24
CA GLY A 201 13.46 -12.60 -18.24
C GLY A 201 13.90 -11.51 -17.26
N MET A 202 13.79 -11.76 -15.95
CA MET A 202 14.29 -10.78 -14.96
C MET A 202 15.80 -10.56 -15.08
N ALA A 203 16.54 -11.51 -15.62
CA ALA A 203 17.97 -11.37 -15.92
C ALA A 203 18.22 -10.31 -17.00
N ASP A 204 17.35 -10.21 -17.99
CA ASP A 204 17.48 -9.25 -19.08
C ASP A 204 17.21 -7.84 -18.57
N LEU A 205 16.20 -7.68 -17.74
CA LEU A 205 15.91 -6.41 -17.06
C LEU A 205 17.11 -5.96 -16.19
N VAL A 206 17.72 -6.89 -15.43
CA VAL A 206 18.91 -6.62 -14.60
C VAL A 206 20.08 -6.14 -15.47
N ARG A 207 20.33 -6.80 -16.59
CA ARG A 207 21.38 -6.39 -17.55
C ARG A 207 21.10 -5.01 -18.15
N HIS A 208 19.85 -4.74 -18.51
CA HIS A 208 19.45 -3.46 -19.10
C HIS A 208 19.68 -2.27 -18.16
N VAL A 209 19.39 -2.45 -16.87
CA VAL A 209 19.52 -1.36 -15.89
C VAL A 209 20.90 -1.25 -15.24
N GLY A 210 21.78 -2.24 -15.40
CA GLY A 210 23.19 -2.18 -14.98
C GLY A 210 23.43 -2.29 -13.47
N PHE A 211 22.48 -2.84 -12.69
CA PHE A 211 22.62 -3.05 -11.24
C PHE A 211 22.59 -4.54 -10.88
N SER A 212 23.03 -4.88 -9.67
CA SER A 212 22.81 -6.24 -9.16
C SER A 212 21.30 -6.52 -9.01
N ARG A 213 20.92 -7.80 -9.17
CA ARG A 213 19.51 -8.23 -9.07
C ARG A 213 18.85 -7.76 -7.77
N ALA A 214 19.52 -7.98 -6.63
CA ALA A 214 18.98 -7.59 -5.32
C ALA A 214 18.72 -6.08 -5.25
N ARG A 215 19.72 -5.27 -5.62
CA ARG A 215 19.61 -3.80 -5.60
C ARG A 215 18.54 -3.29 -6.54
N MET A 216 18.42 -3.85 -7.75
CA MET A 216 17.41 -3.49 -8.72
C MET A 216 16.00 -3.79 -8.17
N PHE A 217 15.79 -4.98 -7.60
CA PHE A 217 14.50 -5.35 -7.03
C PHE A 217 14.10 -4.45 -5.85
N ASP A 218 15.04 -4.17 -4.93
CA ASP A 218 14.79 -3.31 -3.77
C ASP A 218 14.46 -1.88 -4.19
N MET A 219 15.23 -1.30 -5.11
CA MET A 219 15.01 0.06 -5.62
C MET A 219 13.69 0.14 -6.41
N PHE A 220 13.41 -0.84 -7.28
CA PHE A 220 12.19 -0.88 -8.06
C PHE A 220 10.96 -0.99 -7.14
N LYS A 221 11.02 -1.90 -6.15
CA LYS A 221 9.95 -2.08 -5.17
C LYS A 221 9.80 -0.85 -4.27
N ALA A 222 10.88 -0.21 -3.86
CA ALA A 222 10.84 1.03 -3.07
C ALA A 222 10.16 2.18 -3.82
N GLN A 223 10.32 2.25 -5.16
CA GLN A 223 9.73 3.33 -5.96
C GLN A 223 8.34 3.00 -6.51
N THR A 224 8.06 1.74 -6.85
CA THR A 224 6.78 1.34 -7.48
C THR A 224 5.82 0.64 -6.52
N GLY A 225 6.31 0.18 -5.38
CA GLY A 225 5.56 -0.64 -4.42
C GLY A 225 5.42 -2.11 -4.84
N LEU A 226 5.83 -2.44 -6.05
CA LEU A 226 5.68 -3.77 -6.66
C LEU A 226 7.03 -4.35 -7.02
N THR A 227 7.12 -5.69 -7.09
CA THR A 227 8.26 -6.30 -7.75
C THR A 227 8.18 -6.01 -9.26
N PRO A 228 9.31 -6.06 -10.01
CA PRO A 228 9.27 -5.91 -11.47
C PRO A 228 8.31 -6.89 -12.15
N HIS A 229 8.24 -8.14 -11.64
CA HIS A 229 7.32 -9.15 -12.14
C HIS A 229 5.85 -8.77 -11.90
N ASP A 230 5.47 -8.39 -10.69
CA ASP A 230 4.08 -7.99 -10.39
C ASP A 230 3.69 -6.72 -11.16
N TYR A 231 4.64 -5.80 -11.35
CA TYR A 231 4.44 -4.61 -12.15
C TYR A 231 4.14 -4.96 -13.61
N LEU A 232 4.91 -5.87 -14.21
CA LEU A 232 4.68 -6.37 -15.57
C LEU A 232 3.30 -7.06 -15.69
N GLN A 233 2.96 -7.94 -14.73
CA GLN A 233 1.64 -8.59 -14.72
C GLN A 233 0.51 -7.56 -14.72
N ARG A 234 0.64 -6.53 -13.90
CA ARG A 234 -0.37 -5.48 -13.81
C ARG A 234 -0.49 -4.67 -15.11
N MET A 235 0.63 -4.31 -15.76
CA MET A 235 0.62 -3.67 -17.07
C MET A 235 -0.12 -4.53 -18.13
N ARG A 236 0.13 -5.85 -18.12
CA ARG A 236 -0.55 -6.81 -19.00
C ARG A 236 -2.06 -6.83 -18.75
N ILE A 237 -2.48 -6.81 -17.49
CA ILE A 237 -3.90 -6.79 -17.12
C ILE A 237 -4.56 -5.48 -17.56
N GLU A 238 -3.92 -4.33 -17.40
CA GLU A 238 -4.45 -3.05 -17.88
C GLU A 238 -4.63 -3.06 -19.40
N LYS A 239 -3.65 -3.58 -20.14
CA LYS A 239 -3.77 -3.73 -21.60
C LYS A 239 -4.86 -4.73 -22.01
N ALA A 240 -5.00 -5.83 -21.28
CA ALA A 240 -6.07 -6.79 -21.51
C ALA A 240 -7.46 -6.19 -21.23
N GLN A 241 -7.61 -5.37 -20.21
CA GLN A 241 -8.87 -4.65 -19.93
C GLN A 241 -9.27 -3.72 -21.08
N GLU A 242 -8.29 -3.05 -21.69
CA GLU A 242 -8.51 -2.22 -22.89
C GLU A 242 -9.02 -3.09 -24.05
N GLN A 243 -8.33 -4.20 -24.36
CA GLN A 243 -8.70 -5.10 -25.45
C GLN A 243 -10.06 -5.77 -25.22
N LEU A 244 -10.37 -6.17 -23.99
CA LEU A 244 -11.67 -6.76 -23.63
C LEU A 244 -12.84 -5.81 -23.87
N ARG A 245 -12.62 -4.50 -23.76
CA ARG A 245 -13.65 -3.47 -24.06
C ARG A 245 -13.76 -3.16 -25.54
N GLN A 246 -12.66 -3.20 -26.27
CA GLN A 246 -12.56 -2.66 -27.62
C GLN A 246 -12.65 -3.72 -28.72
N THR A 247 -12.51 -5.01 -28.38
CA THR A 247 -12.43 -6.09 -29.38
C THR A 247 -13.36 -7.25 -29.06
N VAL A 248 -13.63 -8.06 -30.08
CA VAL A 248 -14.38 -9.32 -29.97
C VAL A 248 -13.47 -10.54 -29.84
N LEU A 249 -12.15 -10.35 -29.73
CA LEU A 249 -11.17 -11.43 -29.60
C LEU A 249 -11.52 -12.33 -28.41
N SER A 250 -11.19 -13.62 -28.48
CA SER A 250 -11.43 -14.52 -27.38
C SER A 250 -10.62 -14.11 -26.13
N VAL A 251 -11.10 -14.49 -24.96
CA VAL A 251 -10.38 -14.24 -23.69
C VAL A 251 -8.99 -14.85 -23.73
N THR A 252 -8.86 -16.05 -24.33
CA THR A 252 -7.58 -16.75 -24.46
C THR A 252 -6.63 -15.99 -25.40
N ASP A 253 -7.12 -15.53 -26.56
CA ASP A 253 -6.30 -14.79 -27.51
C ASP A 253 -5.80 -13.49 -26.93
N ILE A 254 -6.66 -12.77 -26.19
CA ILE A 254 -6.25 -11.55 -25.48
C ILE A 254 -5.16 -11.86 -24.44
N GLY A 255 -5.34 -12.93 -23.67
CA GLY A 255 -4.33 -13.36 -22.68
C GLY A 255 -2.98 -13.62 -23.33
N MET A 256 -2.97 -14.36 -24.42
CA MET A 256 -1.76 -14.63 -25.20
C MET A 256 -1.16 -13.36 -25.80
N ALA A 257 -1.99 -12.51 -26.41
CA ALA A 257 -1.56 -11.26 -27.04
C ALA A 257 -0.92 -10.27 -26.08
N VAL A 258 -1.32 -10.27 -24.80
CA VAL A 258 -0.70 -9.42 -23.79
C VAL A 258 0.47 -10.10 -23.05
N GLY A 259 0.90 -11.29 -23.49
CA GLY A 259 2.13 -11.96 -23.03
C GLY A 259 1.98 -12.98 -21.90
N PHE A 260 0.77 -13.50 -21.65
CA PHE A 260 0.60 -14.64 -20.75
C PHE A 260 0.88 -15.97 -21.48
N SER A 261 1.40 -16.95 -20.74
CA SER A 261 1.74 -18.26 -21.29
C SER A 261 0.53 -19.18 -21.48
N SER A 262 -0.63 -18.87 -20.88
CA SER A 262 -1.88 -19.61 -21.08
C SER A 262 -3.09 -18.78 -20.69
N GLY A 263 -4.26 -19.06 -21.32
CA GLY A 263 -5.53 -18.41 -21.00
C GLY A 263 -6.01 -18.69 -19.58
N GLN A 264 -5.67 -19.87 -19.01
CA GLN A 264 -6.02 -20.22 -17.62
C GLN A 264 -5.22 -19.36 -16.64
N TYR A 265 -3.90 -19.26 -16.81
CA TYR A 265 -3.05 -18.42 -15.98
C TYR A 265 -3.44 -16.95 -16.11
N PHE A 266 -3.70 -16.47 -17.33
CA PHE A 266 -4.26 -15.16 -17.58
C PHE A 266 -5.53 -14.89 -16.75
N SER A 267 -6.51 -15.79 -16.84
CA SER A 267 -7.80 -15.62 -16.14
C SER A 267 -7.63 -15.55 -14.63
N THR A 268 -6.73 -16.36 -14.07
CA THR A 268 -6.41 -16.35 -12.65
C THR A 268 -5.77 -15.02 -12.23
N VAL A 269 -4.77 -14.55 -12.99
CA VAL A 269 -4.09 -13.27 -12.70
C VAL A 269 -5.03 -12.09 -12.91
N PHE A 270 -5.84 -12.12 -13.97
CA PHE A 270 -6.83 -11.09 -14.24
C PHE A 270 -7.82 -10.95 -13.08
N ALA A 271 -8.40 -12.07 -12.62
CA ALA A 271 -9.33 -12.06 -11.49
C ALA A 271 -8.66 -11.58 -10.19
N ARG A 272 -7.40 -11.97 -9.97
CA ARG A 272 -6.60 -11.51 -8.82
C ARG A 272 -6.48 -9.99 -8.77
N TYR A 273 -6.19 -9.34 -9.91
CA TYR A 273 -5.97 -7.90 -9.98
C TYR A 273 -7.25 -7.08 -10.22
N SER A 274 -8.23 -7.65 -10.92
CA SER A 274 -9.47 -6.94 -11.29
C SER A 274 -10.63 -7.22 -10.34
N GLY A 275 -10.55 -8.31 -9.55
CA GLY A 275 -11.63 -8.75 -8.67
C GLY A 275 -12.80 -9.43 -9.40
N VAL A 276 -12.76 -9.49 -10.74
CA VAL A 276 -13.76 -10.15 -11.59
C VAL A 276 -13.06 -10.97 -12.68
N SER A 277 -13.75 -11.98 -13.22
CA SER A 277 -13.19 -12.75 -14.33
C SER A 277 -13.12 -11.91 -15.63
N PRO A 278 -12.23 -12.25 -16.60
CA PRO A 278 -12.18 -11.57 -17.89
C PRO A 278 -13.53 -11.57 -18.63
N THR A 279 -14.24 -12.69 -18.59
CA THR A 279 -15.57 -12.82 -19.20
C THR A 279 -16.61 -11.94 -18.49
N GLY A 280 -16.58 -11.90 -17.15
CA GLY A 280 -17.44 -11.00 -16.37
C GLY A 280 -17.15 -9.55 -16.67
N PHE A 281 -15.87 -9.18 -16.76
CA PHE A 281 -15.45 -7.83 -17.14
C PHE A 281 -15.98 -7.41 -18.50
N ARG A 282 -15.88 -8.28 -19.54
CA ARG A 282 -16.42 -8.03 -20.87
C ARG A 282 -17.93 -7.83 -20.87
N LYS A 283 -18.68 -8.55 -20.01
CA LYS A 283 -20.14 -8.41 -19.87
C LYS A 283 -20.58 -7.16 -19.11
N GLY A 284 -19.65 -6.26 -18.77
CA GLY A 284 -19.97 -5.01 -18.09
C GLY A 284 -19.92 -5.07 -16.57
N ALA A 285 -19.46 -6.18 -15.98
CA ALA A 285 -19.12 -6.19 -14.56
C ALA A 285 -18.03 -5.15 -14.32
N LYS A 286 -18.33 -4.14 -13.50
CA LYS A 286 -17.33 -3.13 -13.14
C LYS A 286 -16.16 -3.81 -12.45
N PRO A 287 -14.93 -3.57 -12.91
CA PRO A 287 -13.76 -4.13 -12.22
C PRO A 287 -13.76 -3.61 -10.80
N ILE A 288 -13.57 -4.52 -9.89
CA ILE A 288 -13.26 -4.16 -8.51
C ILE A 288 -11.89 -3.43 -8.47
N ASN A 289 -11.06 -3.57 -9.50
CA ASN A 289 -9.71 -3.01 -9.61
C ASN A 289 -9.49 -2.33 -10.97
N SER A 290 -9.88 -1.08 -11.13
CA SER A 290 -9.39 -0.22 -12.20
C SER A 290 -8.38 0.78 -11.66
N HIS A 291 -7.27 0.27 -11.10
CA HIS A 291 -6.21 1.15 -10.63
C HIS A 291 -5.10 1.17 -11.67
N PRO A 292 -4.87 2.30 -12.36
CA PRO A 292 -3.74 2.41 -13.27
C PRO A 292 -2.44 2.19 -12.49
N LEU A 293 -1.47 1.60 -13.15
CA LEU A 293 -0.12 1.53 -12.62
C LEU A 293 0.30 2.94 -12.19
N PRO A 294 1.01 3.06 -11.06
CA PRO A 294 1.56 4.31 -10.64
C PRO A 294 2.34 4.91 -11.81
N SER A 295 1.94 6.09 -12.29
CA SER A 295 2.67 6.74 -13.38
C SER A 295 4.10 6.95 -12.90
N SER A 296 5.04 6.27 -13.56
CA SER A 296 6.44 6.66 -13.47
C SER A 296 6.48 8.08 -14.01
N ALA A 297 6.52 9.07 -13.12
CA ALA A 297 6.63 10.49 -13.36
C ALA A 297 6.83 10.92 -14.83
N ARG A 298 5.91 11.75 -15.31
CA ARG A 298 6.24 12.64 -16.44
C ARG A 298 7.38 13.54 -16.05
#